data_9c31116528e8ebfdca00db67864871aa
#
_entry.id   9c31116528e8ebfdca00db67864871aa
#
_cell.length_a   1.000
_cell.length_b   1.000
_cell.length_c   1.000
_cell.angle_alpha   90.00
_cell.angle_beta   90.00
_cell.angle_gamma   90.00
#
_symmetry.space_group_name_H-M   'P 1'
#
loop_
_entity.id
_entity.type
_entity.pdbx_description
1 polymer ?
#
loop_
_entity_poly.entity_id
_entity_poly.type
_entity_poly.pdbx_seq_one_letter_code
_entity_poly.pdbx_strand_id
1 'polypeptide(L)'
;MAINTKHKKRGSTFSLILMLLLCIGLVLAVIFWPVEASANDGNKAIVEMQDDIESTTLIHVGDVAPDFTVEMLNGEKVTLSALRGKPVLLTFWATWCPPCRQELSHLKADVLDVFGDKITVLPISRGENITTVEAFMQKMNYTFPVGLDIDQSIYQKYASNYIPRSFVIDSEGKVVYVGVGYDEAIAKEIDAALKAAINK
;
A
#
# COMPACT_ATOMS: atom_id res chain seq x y z
N MET A 1 -35.38 26.59 84.63
CA MET A 1 -35.06 27.65 83.65
C MET A 1 -34.20 27.06 82.56
N ALA A 2 -34.78 26.69 81.42
CA ALA A 2 -34.17 25.98 80.35
C ALA A 2 -33.85 26.94 79.19
N ILE A 3 -32.66 27.06 78.77
CA ILE A 3 -32.27 27.86 77.61
C ILE A 3 -31.99 26.89 76.45
N ASN A 4 -32.82 26.95 75.43
CA ASN A 4 -32.79 26.19 74.21
C ASN A 4 -31.95 26.93 73.14
N THR A 5 -30.80 26.43 72.78
CA THR A 5 -29.95 26.96 71.68
C THR A 5 -30.10 26.09 70.41
N LYS A 6 -30.87 26.58 69.44
CA LYS A 6 -30.99 26.04 68.12
C LYS A 6 -29.70 26.32 67.32
N HIS A 7 -28.89 25.29 67.12
CA HIS A 7 -27.79 25.33 66.12
C HIS A 7 -28.37 25.12 64.71
N LYS A 8 -28.34 26.18 63.92
CA LYS A 8 -28.76 26.21 62.51
C LYS A 8 -27.62 25.64 61.62
N LYS A 9 -27.77 24.40 61.12
CA LYS A 9 -26.88 23.80 60.11
C LYS A 9 -26.97 24.58 58.78
N ARG A 10 -26.06 25.51 58.53
CA ARG A 10 -25.94 26.27 57.27
C ARG A 10 -24.78 25.77 56.34
N GLY A 11 -24.31 24.55 56.51
CA GLY A 11 -23.12 24.07 55.80
C GLY A 11 -23.33 23.10 54.60
N SER A 12 -24.55 22.61 54.40
CA SER A 12 -24.78 21.50 53.47
C SER A 12 -24.99 21.94 52.00
N THR A 13 -25.65 23.08 51.79
CA THR A 13 -26.00 23.54 50.42
C THR A 13 -24.83 24.18 49.68
N PHE A 14 -23.91 24.85 50.40
CA PHE A 14 -22.73 25.46 49.80
C PHE A 14 -21.73 24.40 49.27
N SER A 15 -21.58 23.28 50.01
CA SER A 15 -20.72 22.16 49.59
C SER A 15 -21.27 21.45 48.35
N LEU A 16 -22.59 21.30 48.23
CA LEU A 16 -23.21 20.67 47.04
C LEU A 16 -23.11 21.55 45.80
N ILE A 17 -23.24 22.86 45.92
CA ILE A 17 -23.08 23.80 44.81
C ILE A 17 -21.62 23.82 44.32
N LEU A 18 -20.66 23.80 45.23
CA LEU A 18 -19.24 23.75 44.87
C LEU A 18 -18.85 22.45 44.15
N MET A 19 -19.38 21.30 44.60
CA MET A 19 -19.19 20.02 43.90
C MET A 19 -19.83 20.01 42.50
N LEU A 20 -21.02 20.58 42.36
CA LEU A 20 -21.69 20.69 41.05
C LEU A 20 -20.88 21.56 40.07
N LEU A 21 -20.35 22.69 40.54
CA LEU A 21 -19.51 23.56 39.70
C LEU A 21 -18.19 22.91 39.31
N LEU A 22 -17.58 22.12 40.19
CA LEU A 22 -16.38 21.33 39.87
C LEU A 22 -16.67 20.22 38.85
N CYS A 23 -17.80 19.53 38.99
CA CYS A 23 -18.21 18.51 38.00
C CYS A 23 -18.53 19.14 36.64
N ILE A 24 -19.20 20.27 36.60
CA ILE A 24 -19.46 21.00 35.34
C ILE A 24 -18.16 21.49 34.71
N GLY A 25 -17.22 22.01 35.50
CA GLY A 25 -15.89 22.43 35.03
C GLY A 25 -15.09 21.28 34.44
N LEU A 26 -15.11 20.08 35.06
CA LEU A 26 -14.47 18.89 34.54
C LEU A 26 -15.12 18.40 33.24
N VAL A 27 -16.44 18.40 33.16
CA VAL A 27 -17.15 18.00 31.92
C VAL A 27 -16.85 18.98 30.79
N LEU A 28 -16.86 20.30 31.08
CA LEU A 28 -16.50 21.31 30.08
C LEU A 28 -15.01 21.17 29.64
N ALA A 29 -14.11 20.88 30.58
CA ALA A 29 -12.71 20.64 30.25
C ALA A 29 -12.49 19.42 29.33
N VAL A 30 -13.31 18.37 29.50
CA VAL A 30 -13.28 17.19 28.61
C VAL A 30 -13.90 17.49 27.24
N ILE A 31 -15.00 18.27 27.21
CA ILE A 31 -15.69 18.63 25.94
C ILE A 31 -14.87 19.65 25.13
N PHE A 32 -14.18 20.57 25.80
CA PHE A 32 -13.33 21.59 25.17
C PHE A 32 -11.85 21.22 25.12
N TRP A 33 -11.49 19.96 25.44
CA TRP A 33 -10.12 19.50 25.26
C TRP A 33 -9.82 19.51 23.75
N PRO A 34 -8.83 20.29 23.30
CA PRO A 34 -8.54 20.34 21.87
C PRO A 34 -8.09 18.96 21.38
N VAL A 35 -8.90 18.33 20.55
CA VAL A 35 -8.60 17.04 19.86
C VAL A 35 -7.57 17.26 18.73
N GLU A 36 -7.06 18.48 18.58
CA GLU A 36 -6.21 18.87 17.44
C GLU A 36 -4.82 18.22 17.41
N ALA A 37 -4.31 17.71 18.54
CA ALA A 37 -2.98 17.14 18.60
C ALA A 37 -2.85 15.79 17.85
N SER A 38 -3.92 14.98 17.77
CA SER A 38 -3.86 13.63 17.16
C SER A 38 -4.03 13.63 15.64
N ALA A 39 -4.78 14.59 15.10
CA ALA A 39 -5.00 14.68 13.64
C ALA A 39 -3.78 15.21 12.89
N ASN A 40 -2.97 16.06 13.54
CA ASN A 40 -1.79 16.66 12.94
C ASN A 40 -0.62 15.67 12.83
N ASP A 41 -0.45 14.79 13.83
CA ASP A 41 0.60 13.76 13.83
C ASP A 41 0.34 12.67 12.77
N GLY A 42 -0.92 12.27 12.60
CA GLY A 42 -1.30 11.30 11.55
C GLY A 42 -1.07 11.84 10.14
N ASN A 43 -1.43 13.10 9.91
CA ASN A 43 -1.25 13.74 8.60
C ASN A 43 0.23 13.97 8.27
N LYS A 44 1.05 14.31 9.26
CA LYS A 44 2.51 14.44 9.11
C LYS A 44 3.16 13.10 8.76
N ALA A 45 2.80 12.02 9.44
CA ALA A 45 3.33 10.69 9.15
C ALA A 45 2.96 10.20 7.73
N ILE A 46 1.76 10.50 7.25
CA ILE A 46 1.34 10.18 5.88
C ILE A 46 2.16 10.95 4.85
N VAL A 47 2.38 12.24 5.07
CA VAL A 47 3.20 13.08 4.18
C VAL A 47 4.64 12.59 4.15
N GLU A 48 5.25 12.33 5.31
CA GLU A 48 6.62 11.80 5.40
C GLU A 48 6.76 10.45 4.68
N MET A 49 5.77 9.57 4.80
CA MET A 49 5.77 8.27 4.11
C MET A 49 5.60 8.44 2.58
N GLN A 50 4.79 9.40 2.13
CA GLN A 50 4.64 9.70 0.69
C GLN A 50 5.93 10.29 0.11
N ASP A 51 6.58 11.21 0.82
CA ASP A 51 7.87 11.79 0.42
C ASP A 51 8.96 10.71 0.34
N ASP A 52 8.97 9.76 1.29
CA ASP A 52 9.90 8.64 1.29
C ASP A 52 9.65 7.68 0.13
N ILE A 53 8.38 7.33 -0.16
CA ILE A 53 8.01 6.53 -1.33
C ILE A 53 8.45 7.21 -2.62
N GLU A 54 8.18 8.51 -2.76
CA GLU A 54 8.55 9.29 -3.94
C GLU A 54 10.07 9.34 -4.13
N SER A 55 10.83 9.56 -3.06
CA SER A 55 12.30 9.57 -3.09
C SER A 55 12.92 8.24 -3.52
N THR A 56 12.19 7.13 -3.37
CA THR A 56 12.62 5.79 -3.77
C THR A 56 12.11 5.38 -5.15
N THR A 57 11.27 6.18 -5.79
CA THR A 57 10.71 5.96 -7.13
C THR A 57 11.66 6.56 -8.17
N LEU A 58 12.20 5.71 -9.06
CA LEU A 58 13.15 6.14 -10.10
C LEU A 58 12.48 6.32 -11.46
N ILE A 59 11.33 5.67 -11.67
CA ILE A 59 10.57 5.69 -12.93
C ILE A 59 9.15 6.18 -12.64
N HIS A 60 8.71 7.18 -13.37
CA HIS A 60 7.45 7.88 -13.18
C HIS A 60 6.51 7.69 -14.38
N VAL A 61 5.26 8.06 -14.20
CA VAL A 61 4.27 8.10 -15.30
C VAL A 61 4.74 9.03 -16.40
N GLY A 62 4.78 8.53 -17.63
CA GLY A 62 5.26 9.23 -18.82
C GLY A 62 6.68 8.82 -19.24
N ASP A 63 7.47 8.22 -18.36
CA ASP A 63 8.79 7.73 -18.70
C ASP A 63 8.73 6.49 -19.60
N VAL A 64 9.79 6.28 -20.37
CA VAL A 64 10.00 5.01 -21.06
C VAL A 64 10.51 3.99 -20.06
N ALA A 65 9.83 2.86 -19.95
CA ALA A 65 10.26 1.78 -19.06
C ALA A 65 11.66 1.29 -19.41
N PRO A 66 12.61 1.27 -18.45
CA PRO A 66 13.96 0.74 -18.67
C PRO A 66 13.93 -0.70 -19.16
N ASP A 67 14.63 -0.99 -20.24
CA ASP A 67 14.67 -2.33 -20.79
C ASP A 67 15.52 -3.27 -19.93
N PHE A 68 15.10 -4.54 -19.89
CA PHE A 68 15.81 -5.61 -19.22
C PHE A 68 15.46 -6.96 -19.85
N THR A 69 16.30 -7.96 -19.58
CA THR A 69 15.99 -9.36 -19.81
C THR A 69 15.96 -10.08 -18.47
N VAL A 70 14.86 -10.78 -18.19
CA VAL A 70 14.66 -11.57 -16.97
C VAL A 70 14.62 -13.05 -17.30
N GLU A 71 15.22 -13.88 -16.45
CA GLU A 71 15.05 -15.33 -16.48
C GLU A 71 13.77 -15.70 -15.70
N MET A 72 12.91 -16.45 -16.36
CA MET A 72 11.67 -16.94 -15.79
C MET A 72 11.93 -18.23 -15.00
N LEU A 73 11.04 -18.54 -14.06
CA LEU A 73 11.13 -19.74 -13.22
C LEU A 73 11.17 -21.05 -14.03
N ASN A 74 10.64 -21.07 -15.25
CA ASN A 74 10.69 -22.19 -16.18
C ASN A 74 11.98 -22.23 -17.05
N GLY A 75 12.93 -21.32 -16.83
CA GLY A 75 14.19 -21.20 -17.57
C GLY A 75 14.13 -20.40 -18.87
N GLU A 76 12.95 -19.92 -19.27
CA GLU A 76 12.81 -19.03 -20.43
C GLU A 76 13.38 -17.64 -20.11
N LYS A 77 13.79 -16.91 -21.15
CA LYS A 77 14.23 -15.52 -21.02
C LYS A 77 13.22 -14.60 -21.68
N VAL A 78 12.76 -13.61 -20.93
CA VAL A 78 11.82 -12.59 -21.40
C VAL A 78 12.52 -11.22 -21.39
N THR A 79 12.49 -10.53 -22.53
CA THR A 79 12.97 -9.15 -22.65
C THR A 79 11.78 -8.22 -22.71
N LEU A 80 11.75 -7.16 -21.87
CA LEU A 80 10.62 -6.25 -21.78
C LEU A 80 10.31 -5.60 -23.13
N SER A 81 11.32 -5.15 -23.87
CA SER A 81 11.11 -4.54 -25.19
C SER A 81 10.51 -5.49 -26.23
N ALA A 82 10.69 -6.80 -26.07
CA ALA A 82 10.06 -7.80 -26.94
C ALA A 82 8.55 -7.98 -26.69
N LEU A 83 8.02 -7.43 -25.59
CA LEU A 83 6.60 -7.46 -25.25
C LEU A 83 5.81 -6.27 -25.81
N ARG A 84 6.45 -5.39 -26.59
CA ARG A 84 5.76 -4.27 -27.27
C ARG A 84 4.58 -4.75 -28.11
N GLY A 85 3.56 -3.90 -28.27
CA GLY A 85 2.32 -4.23 -28.94
C GLY A 85 1.20 -4.65 -28.00
N LYS A 86 1.51 -4.98 -26.74
CA LYS A 86 0.52 -5.22 -25.68
C LYS A 86 0.92 -4.47 -24.40
N PRO A 87 -0.02 -3.99 -23.61
CA PRO A 87 0.29 -3.46 -22.27
C PRO A 87 0.89 -4.54 -21.37
N VAL A 88 1.77 -4.12 -20.47
CA VAL A 88 2.44 -5.01 -19.51
C VAL A 88 2.09 -4.54 -18.09
N LEU A 89 1.62 -5.45 -17.26
CA LEU A 89 1.62 -5.29 -15.80
C LEU A 89 2.91 -5.89 -15.27
N LEU A 90 3.87 -5.05 -14.93
CA LEU A 90 5.11 -5.42 -14.28
C LEU A 90 4.93 -5.20 -12.77
N THR A 91 5.14 -6.23 -11.96
CA THR A 91 5.13 -6.09 -10.49
C THR A 91 6.37 -6.75 -9.87
N PHE A 92 7.04 -6.02 -8.98
CA PHE A 92 8.14 -6.54 -8.18
C PHE A 92 7.63 -6.95 -6.80
N TRP A 93 7.97 -8.17 -6.39
CA TRP A 93 7.44 -8.78 -5.18
C TRP A 93 8.48 -9.67 -4.48
N ALA A 94 8.14 -10.20 -3.29
CA ALA A 94 8.91 -11.24 -2.62
C ALA A 94 8.00 -12.15 -1.77
N THR A 95 8.45 -13.38 -1.50
CA THR A 95 7.67 -14.39 -0.76
C THR A 95 7.38 -14.00 0.69
N TRP A 96 8.28 -13.25 1.31
CA TRP A 96 8.18 -12.77 2.70
C TRP A 96 7.33 -11.49 2.86
N CYS A 97 6.91 -10.85 1.77
CA CYS A 97 6.21 -9.58 1.77
C CYS A 97 4.67 -9.80 1.87
N PRO A 98 3.99 -9.45 2.98
CA PRO A 98 2.56 -9.70 3.14
C PRO A 98 1.68 -9.03 2.09
N PRO A 99 1.81 -7.71 1.77
CA PRO A 99 0.98 -7.09 0.74
C PRO A 99 1.27 -7.65 -0.67
N CYS A 100 2.52 -8.10 -0.94
CA CYS A 100 2.84 -8.77 -2.21
C CYS A 100 2.07 -10.09 -2.36
N ARG A 101 1.98 -10.89 -1.29
CA ARG A 101 1.21 -12.14 -1.29
C ARG A 101 -0.28 -11.89 -1.49
N GLN A 102 -0.79 -10.78 -0.97
CA GLN A 102 -2.17 -10.36 -1.21
C GLN A 102 -2.37 -10.02 -2.68
N GLU A 103 -1.51 -9.21 -3.31
CA GLU A 103 -1.55 -8.90 -4.74
C GLU A 103 -1.54 -10.18 -5.59
N LEU A 104 -0.58 -11.08 -5.35
CA LEU A 104 -0.48 -12.34 -6.10
C LEU A 104 -1.70 -13.25 -5.94
N SER A 105 -2.36 -13.24 -4.77
CA SER A 105 -3.57 -14.05 -4.57
C SER A 105 -4.76 -13.58 -5.41
N HIS A 106 -4.79 -12.31 -5.77
CA HIS A 106 -5.80 -11.70 -6.63
C HIS A 106 -5.42 -11.71 -8.12
N LEU A 107 -4.13 -11.88 -8.44
CA LEU A 107 -3.59 -11.74 -9.79
C LEU A 107 -4.30 -12.61 -10.82
N LYS A 108 -4.64 -13.86 -10.46
CA LYS A 108 -5.32 -14.76 -11.38
C LYS A 108 -6.74 -14.30 -11.67
N ALA A 109 -7.55 -14.11 -10.63
CA ALA A 109 -8.99 -13.83 -10.78
C ALA A 109 -9.26 -12.42 -11.28
N ASP A 110 -8.51 -11.43 -10.80
CA ASP A 110 -8.81 -10.02 -11.05
C ASP A 110 -8.05 -9.47 -12.27
N VAL A 111 -6.97 -10.14 -12.70
CA VAL A 111 -6.16 -9.66 -13.83
C VAL A 111 -6.10 -10.69 -14.96
N LEU A 112 -5.57 -11.88 -14.71
CA LEU A 112 -5.36 -12.88 -15.79
C LEU A 112 -6.68 -13.37 -16.40
N ASP A 113 -7.67 -13.68 -15.57
CA ASP A 113 -8.97 -14.16 -16.04
C ASP A 113 -9.83 -13.02 -16.67
N VAL A 114 -9.58 -11.76 -16.30
CA VAL A 114 -10.32 -10.58 -16.81
C VAL A 114 -9.74 -10.10 -18.15
N PHE A 115 -8.42 -9.96 -18.24
CA PHE A 115 -7.78 -9.35 -19.40
C PHE A 115 -7.27 -10.37 -20.42
N GLY A 116 -6.98 -11.61 -19.98
CA GLY A 116 -6.51 -12.69 -20.84
C GLY A 116 -5.27 -12.31 -21.65
N ASP A 117 -5.30 -12.56 -22.94
CA ASP A 117 -4.19 -12.31 -23.87
C ASP A 117 -4.07 -10.85 -24.34
N LYS A 118 -4.95 -9.95 -23.87
CA LYS A 118 -4.89 -8.51 -24.20
C LYS A 118 -3.72 -7.80 -23.52
N ILE A 119 -3.20 -8.35 -22.45
CA ILE A 119 -2.05 -7.82 -21.70
C ILE A 119 -1.00 -8.91 -21.44
N THR A 120 0.18 -8.49 -21.05
CA THR A 120 1.20 -9.38 -20.47
C THR A 120 1.31 -9.08 -18.98
N VAL A 121 1.29 -10.11 -18.14
CA VAL A 121 1.53 -9.99 -16.69
C VAL A 121 2.92 -10.55 -16.41
N LEU A 122 3.79 -9.74 -15.80
CA LEU A 122 5.19 -10.05 -15.54
C LEU A 122 5.53 -9.81 -14.07
N PRO A 123 5.16 -10.72 -13.16
CA PRO A 123 5.58 -10.65 -11.77
C PRO A 123 7.03 -11.10 -11.64
N ILE A 124 7.87 -10.27 -11.02
CA ILE A 124 9.30 -10.53 -10.83
C ILE A 124 9.61 -10.60 -9.34
N SER A 125 10.10 -11.76 -8.88
CA SER A 125 10.62 -11.90 -7.51
C SER A 125 11.97 -11.21 -7.41
N ARG A 126 12.12 -10.30 -6.43
CA ARG A 126 13.35 -9.55 -6.22
C ARG A 126 14.15 -10.08 -5.03
N GLY A 127 15.44 -10.35 -5.24
CA GLY A 127 16.38 -10.66 -4.16
C GLY A 127 16.21 -12.06 -3.56
N GLU A 128 15.52 -12.97 -4.26
CA GLU A 128 15.30 -14.34 -3.78
C GLU A 128 15.86 -15.35 -4.78
N ASN A 129 16.35 -16.47 -4.25
CA ASN A 129 16.83 -17.56 -5.10
C ASN A 129 15.68 -18.40 -5.68
N ILE A 130 15.95 -19.12 -6.73
CA ILE A 130 14.99 -19.96 -7.46
C ILE A 130 14.25 -20.94 -6.56
N THR A 131 14.96 -21.63 -5.67
CA THR A 131 14.35 -22.66 -4.80
C THR A 131 13.34 -22.09 -3.80
N THR A 132 13.56 -20.86 -3.31
CA THR A 132 12.63 -20.15 -2.43
C THR A 132 11.34 -19.79 -3.18
N VAL A 133 11.49 -19.25 -4.39
CA VAL A 133 10.35 -18.85 -5.23
C VAL A 133 9.56 -20.06 -5.70
N GLU A 134 10.22 -21.14 -6.15
CA GLU A 134 9.58 -22.41 -6.53
C GLU A 134 8.74 -22.99 -5.39
N ALA A 135 9.35 -23.12 -4.22
CA ALA A 135 8.66 -23.68 -3.04
C ALA A 135 7.42 -22.85 -2.68
N PHE A 136 7.50 -21.52 -2.79
CA PHE A 136 6.37 -20.63 -2.56
C PHE A 136 5.26 -20.82 -3.60
N MET A 137 5.61 -20.83 -4.90
CA MET A 137 4.64 -21.00 -5.99
C MET A 137 3.91 -22.35 -5.87
N GLN A 138 4.63 -23.43 -5.57
CA GLN A 138 4.06 -24.76 -5.32
C GLN A 138 3.14 -24.75 -4.11
N LYS A 139 3.57 -24.19 -2.98
CA LYS A 139 2.78 -24.10 -1.74
C LYS A 139 1.47 -23.34 -1.95
N MET A 140 1.50 -22.27 -2.74
CA MET A 140 0.33 -21.42 -3.03
C MET A 140 -0.50 -21.95 -4.20
N ASN A 141 -0.05 -23.01 -4.87
CA ASN A 141 -0.67 -23.56 -6.08
C ASN A 141 -0.83 -22.50 -7.20
N TYR A 142 0.18 -21.63 -7.35
CA TYR A 142 0.22 -20.64 -8.42
C TYR A 142 0.85 -21.22 -9.67
N THR A 143 0.20 -20.98 -10.82
CA THR A 143 0.61 -21.52 -12.14
C THR A 143 1.01 -20.46 -13.15
N PHE A 144 0.87 -19.18 -12.80
CA PHE A 144 1.29 -18.08 -13.67
C PHE A 144 2.82 -17.94 -13.71
N PRO A 145 3.39 -17.45 -14.82
CA PRO A 145 4.83 -17.30 -14.96
C PRO A 145 5.37 -16.23 -14.00
N VAL A 146 6.59 -16.47 -13.48
CA VAL A 146 7.31 -15.56 -12.58
C VAL A 146 8.75 -15.40 -13.05
N GLY A 147 9.23 -14.16 -13.10
CA GLY A 147 10.62 -13.80 -13.34
C GLY A 147 11.45 -13.77 -12.05
N LEU A 148 12.76 -13.91 -12.18
CA LEU A 148 13.72 -13.95 -11.08
C LEU A 148 14.74 -12.82 -11.22
N ASP A 149 14.72 -11.88 -10.28
CA ASP A 149 15.70 -10.79 -10.16
C ASP A 149 16.54 -10.99 -8.89
N ILE A 150 17.39 -12.02 -8.91
CA ILE A 150 18.12 -12.53 -7.74
C ILE A 150 19.04 -11.46 -7.14
N ASP A 151 19.74 -10.70 -7.98
CA ASP A 151 20.68 -9.65 -7.59
C ASP A 151 20.03 -8.26 -7.49
N GLN A 152 18.75 -8.17 -7.75
CA GLN A 152 17.95 -6.95 -7.77
C GLN A 152 18.37 -5.92 -8.84
N SER A 153 19.15 -6.33 -9.83
CA SER A 153 19.67 -5.43 -10.87
C SER A 153 18.56 -4.88 -11.79
N ILE A 154 17.45 -5.61 -11.94
CA ILE A 154 16.27 -5.15 -12.68
C ILE A 154 15.48 -4.17 -11.82
N TYR A 155 15.15 -4.54 -10.57
CA TYR A 155 14.40 -3.71 -9.65
C TYR A 155 15.04 -2.33 -9.45
N GLN A 156 16.38 -2.27 -9.30
CA GLN A 156 17.14 -1.04 -9.09
C GLN A 156 17.07 -0.05 -10.26
N LYS A 157 16.60 -0.47 -11.44
CA LYS A 157 16.31 0.45 -12.55
C LYS A 157 14.99 1.19 -12.37
N TYR A 158 14.07 0.67 -11.57
CA TYR A 158 12.70 1.16 -11.38
C TYR A 158 12.50 1.84 -10.05
N ALA A 159 13.13 1.32 -9.00
CA ALA A 159 12.99 1.81 -7.64
C ALA A 159 14.18 1.37 -6.76
N SER A 160 14.38 2.08 -5.65
CA SER A 160 15.40 1.72 -4.65
C SER A 160 14.83 1.00 -3.44
N ASN A 161 13.54 1.17 -3.12
CA ASN A 161 12.88 0.56 -1.96
C ASN A 161 11.38 0.32 -2.17
N TYR A 162 10.76 -0.41 -1.23
CA TYR A 162 9.34 -0.77 -1.14
C TYR A 162 8.84 -1.75 -2.23
N ILE A 163 8.13 -2.76 -1.77
CA ILE A 163 7.37 -3.73 -2.57
C ILE A 163 6.04 -4.06 -1.87
N PRO A 164 4.98 -4.50 -2.61
CA PRO A 164 4.98 -4.64 -4.05
C PRO A 164 5.11 -3.27 -4.70
N ARG A 165 5.76 -3.27 -5.87
CA ARG A 165 5.86 -2.09 -6.71
C ARG A 165 5.42 -2.46 -8.11
N SER A 166 4.31 -1.86 -8.53
CA SER A 166 3.62 -2.24 -9.75
C SER A 166 3.64 -1.11 -10.77
N PHE A 167 3.90 -1.46 -12.01
CA PHE A 167 3.93 -0.55 -13.16
C PHE A 167 2.99 -1.08 -14.23
N VAL A 168 2.11 -0.21 -14.76
CA VAL A 168 1.44 -0.49 -16.02
C VAL A 168 2.20 0.23 -17.12
N ILE A 169 2.65 -0.54 -18.10
CA ILE A 169 3.43 -0.08 -19.24
C ILE A 169 2.56 -0.28 -20.49
N ASP A 170 2.38 0.76 -21.30
CA ASP A 170 1.56 0.69 -22.51
C ASP A 170 2.24 -0.11 -23.64
N SER A 171 1.53 -0.31 -24.74
CA SER A 171 2.03 -1.06 -25.90
C SER A 171 3.27 -0.45 -26.57
N GLU A 172 3.52 0.84 -26.35
CA GLU A 172 4.71 1.55 -26.84
C GLU A 172 5.87 1.52 -25.85
N GLY A 173 5.60 1.07 -24.59
CA GLY A 173 6.56 0.95 -23.50
C GLY A 173 6.71 2.17 -22.64
N LYS A 174 5.72 3.04 -22.65
CA LYS A 174 5.61 4.12 -21.68
C LYS A 174 4.93 3.64 -20.42
N VAL A 175 5.44 4.07 -19.29
CA VAL A 175 4.78 3.86 -17.99
C VAL A 175 3.56 4.75 -17.91
N VAL A 176 2.41 4.17 -17.67
CA VAL A 176 1.12 4.88 -17.54
C VAL A 176 0.55 4.81 -16.13
N TYR A 177 1.12 3.96 -15.26
CA TYR A 177 0.77 3.85 -13.85
C TYR A 177 1.96 3.36 -13.04
N VAL A 178 2.09 3.88 -11.80
CA VAL A 178 3.05 3.43 -10.79
C VAL A 178 2.30 3.26 -9.48
N GLY A 179 2.38 2.07 -8.88
CA GLY A 179 1.79 1.75 -7.58
C GLY A 179 2.79 1.22 -6.59
N VAL A 180 2.60 1.52 -5.30
CA VAL A 180 3.43 1.03 -4.18
C VAL A 180 2.53 0.48 -3.09
N GLY A 181 2.78 -0.77 -2.68
CA GLY A 181 1.88 -1.48 -1.79
C GLY A 181 0.71 -2.12 -2.53
N TYR A 182 -0.21 -2.74 -1.78
CA TYR A 182 -1.41 -3.34 -2.35
C TYR A 182 -2.56 -3.29 -1.35
N ASP A 183 -3.65 -2.71 -1.80
CA ASP A 183 -4.96 -2.70 -1.15
C ASP A 183 -6.07 -2.61 -2.22
N GLU A 184 -7.32 -2.49 -1.80
CA GLU A 184 -8.47 -2.43 -2.71
C GLU A 184 -8.45 -1.16 -3.61
N ALA A 185 -7.91 -0.05 -3.13
CA ALA A 185 -7.80 1.18 -3.90
C ALA A 185 -6.77 1.03 -5.01
N ILE A 186 -5.57 0.53 -4.67
CA ILE A 186 -4.49 0.25 -5.62
C ILE A 186 -4.92 -0.79 -6.67
N ALA A 187 -5.64 -1.84 -6.26
CA ALA A 187 -6.17 -2.83 -7.18
C ALA A 187 -7.11 -2.21 -8.24
N LYS A 188 -7.98 -1.28 -7.83
CA LYS A 188 -8.87 -0.53 -8.75
C LYS A 188 -8.10 0.40 -9.67
N GLU A 189 -7.03 1.03 -9.18
CA GLU A 189 -6.17 1.89 -9.99
C GLU A 189 -5.42 1.08 -11.06
N ILE A 190 -4.87 -0.09 -10.70
CA ILE A 190 -4.24 -1.01 -11.65
C ILE A 190 -5.24 -1.44 -12.73
N ASP A 191 -6.44 -1.86 -12.34
CA ASP A 191 -7.51 -2.25 -13.27
C ASP A 191 -7.87 -1.12 -14.24
N ALA A 192 -8.06 0.10 -13.72
CA ALA A 192 -8.36 1.28 -14.53
C ALA A 192 -7.21 1.62 -15.52
N ALA A 193 -5.96 1.55 -15.06
CA ALA A 193 -4.79 1.80 -15.88
C ALA A 193 -4.63 0.76 -17.00
N LEU A 194 -4.86 -0.53 -16.71
CA LEU A 194 -4.83 -1.60 -17.70
C LEU A 194 -5.93 -1.40 -18.77
N LYS A 195 -7.14 -1.08 -18.36
CA LYS A 195 -8.26 -0.79 -19.28
C LYS A 195 -7.95 0.40 -20.19
N ALA A 196 -7.35 1.45 -19.63
CA ALA A 196 -6.94 2.63 -20.42
C ALA A 196 -5.81 2.30 -21.41
N ALA A 197 -4.83 1.48 -20.99
CA ALA A 197 -3.70 1.09 -21.83
C ALA A 197 -4.09 0.17 -23.01
N ILE A 198 -5.14 -0.67 -22.84
CA ILE A 198 -5.68 -1.53 -23.91
C ILE A 198 -6.40 -0.72 -24.99
N ASN A 199 -7.06 0.39 -24.61
CA ASN A 199 -7.88 1.19 -25.49
C ASN A 199 -7.11 2.32 -26.20
N LYS A 200 -5.81 2.42 -25.98
CA LYS A 200 -4.93 3.42 -26.57
C LYS A 200 -4.35 2.93 -27.92
#